data_e2a5ddec392714d110465ace2bde3508
#
_entry.id   e2a5ddec392714d110465ace2bde3508
#
_cell.length_a   1.000
_cell.length_b   1.000
_cell.length_c   1.000
_cell.angle_alpha   90.00
_cell.angle_beta   90.00
_cell.angle_gamma   90.00
#
_symmetry.space_group_name_H-M   'P 1'
#
loop_
_entity.id
_entity.type
_entity.pdbx_description
1 polymer ?
#
loop_
_entity_poly.entity_id
_entity_poly.type
_entity_poly.pdbx_seq_one_letter_code
_entity_poly.pdbx_strand_id
1 'polypeptide(L)'
;MPNYDLHCHSTASDGLLAPAELVQRAAGNGVDILALTDHDEISGLAEARARAAELGLRFVDGVEVSISWGGITIHVVGLNIDPGNLQLQQGLQAIRQGRTERAKKMAADLARVGIPGSLEGAYVYVENPNLIGRTHFARFLVEKRYVSDVKSAFQHYLVSGKPGYVPHQWATLADGLACIKAGGGVPVLAHPGRYKLTRSQMRKFLGEFKDGGGAGIEVITSSHTAEQFLEYAILANEFGLLASRGSDFHGPGESRVDLGKLPNLAADLKPVWHDW
;
A
#
# COMPACT_ATOMS: atom_id res chain seq x y z
N MET A 1 -3.54 6.54 -24.69
CA MET A 1 -3.19 7.24 -23.43
C MET A 1 -2.15 6.38 -22.72
N PRO A 2 -1.13 6.96 -22.08
CA PRO A 2 -0.16 6.18 -21.33
C PRO A 2 -0.83 5.35 -20.23
N ASN A 3 -0.30 4.15 -20.00
CA ASN A 3 -0.79 3.22 -19.00
C ASN A 3 -0.02 3.41 -17.68
N TYR A 4 -0.67 4.02 -16.72
CA TYR A 4 -0.11 4.28 -15.38
C TYR A 4 -0.44 3.13 -14.44
N ASP A 5 0.51 2.75 -13.58
CA ASP A 5 0.27 1.94 -12.38
C ASP A 5 1.08 2.54 -11.23
N LEU A 6 0.39 3.25 -10.34
CA LEU A 6 1.04 4.10 -9.35
C LEU A 6 0.97 3.53 -7.92
N HIS A 7 0.67 2.22 -7.79
CA HIS A 7 0.64 1.54 -6.50
C HIS A 7 0.95 0.05 -6.66
N CYS A 8 2.13 -0.36 -6.22
CA CYS A 8 2.52 -1.77 -6.17
C CYS A 8 3.64 -2.00 -5.15
N HIS A 9 3.85 -3.27 -4.78
CA HIS A 9 4.74 -3.71 -3.72
C HIS A 9 5.75 -4.73 -4.21
N SER A 10 6.99 -4.62 -3.70
CA SER A 10 8.08 -5.54 -3.94
C SER A 10 8.44 -6.31 -2.67
N THR A 11 9.45 -7.20 -2.78
CA THR A 11 10.04 -7.90 -1.62
C THR A 11 10.70 -6.95 -0.62
N ALA A 12 10.93 -5.68 -1.00
CA ALA A 12 11.41 -4.68 -0.04
C ALA A 12 10.39 -4.40 1.08
N SER A 13 9.10 -4.69 0.87
CA SER A 13 8.08 -4.72 1.92
C SER A 13 7.37 -6.06 2.02
N ASP A 14 6.29 -6.28 1.32
CA ASP A 14 5.48 -7.49 1.39
C ASP A 14 4.96 -7.98 0.03
N GLY A 15 5.54 -7.52 -1.07
CA GLY A 15 5.37 -8.11 -2.39
C GLY A 15 6.10 -9.45 -2.55
N LEU A 16 5.83 -10.16 -3.63
CA LEU A 16 6.46 -11.46 -3.97
C LEU A 16 7.63 -11.33 -4.95
N LEU A 17 7.72 -10.22 -5.69
CA LEU A 17 8.73 -10.00 -6.71
C LEU A 17 9.79 -9.03 -6.21
N ALA A 18 11.06 -9.31 -6.50
CA ALA A 18 12.12 -8.33 -6.30
C ALA A 18 11.82 -7.04 -7.10
N PRO A 19 12.33 -5.87 -6.66
CA PRO A 19 12.02 -4.61 -7.34
C PRO A 19 12.27 -4.64 -8.85
N ALA A 20 13.38 -5.23 -9.31
CA ALA A 20 13.68 -5.36 -10.73
C ALA A 20 12.73 -6.31 -11.47
N GLU A 21 12.34 -7.41 -10.86
CA GLU A 21 11.38 -8.38 -11.44
C GLU A 21 9.98 -7.76 -11.57
N LEU A 22 9.57 -6.97 -10.56
CA LEU A 22 8.30 -6.23 -10.57
C LEU A 22 8.26 -5.25 -11.75
N VAL A 23 9.32 -4.46 -11.95
CA VAL A 23 9.45 -3.53 -13.08
C VAL A 23 9.44 -4.27 -14.42
N GLN A 24 10.17 -5.40 -14.53
CA GLN A 24 10.16 -6.23 -15.73
C GLN A 24 8.75 -6.74 -16.06
N ARG A 25 7.99 -7.16 -15.04
CA ARG A 25 6.61 -7.60 -15.21
C ARG A 25 5.70 -6.45 -15.66
N ALA A 26 5.83 -5.28 -15.06
CA ALA A 26 5.07 -4.09 -15.42
C ALA A 26 5.30 -3.71 -16.88
N ALA A 27 6.56 -3.66 -17.33
CA ALA A 27 6.92 -3.40 -18.72
C ALA A 27 6.33 -4.45 -19.66
N GLY A 28 6.45 -5.74 -19.33
CA GLY A 28 5.86 -6.85 -20.10
C GLY A 28 4.34 -6.78 -20.20
N ASN A 29 3.67 -6.17 -19.24
CA ASN A 29 2.23 -5.95 -19.23
C ASN A 29 1.78 -4.67 -19.97
N GLY A 30 2.73 -3.86 -20.45
CA GLY A 30 2.46 -2.62 -21.18
C GLY A 30 2.20 -1.42 -20.26
N VAL A 31 2.79 -1.40 -19.06
CA VAL A 31 2.83 -0.20 -18.20
C VAL A 31 3.83 0.78 -18.81
N ASP A 32 3.43 2.04 -18.98
CA ASP A 32 4.31 3.12 -19.44
C ASP A 32 4.92 3.89 -18.27
N ILE A 33 4.15 4.06 -17.18
CA ILE A 33 4.57 4.79 -15.98
C ILE A 33 4.24 3.95 -14.76
N LEU A 34 5.27 3.60 -13.95
CA LEU A 34 5.15 2.79 -12.74
C LEU A 34 5.63 3.56 -11.52
N ALA A 35 4.89 3.49 -10.41
CA ALA A 35 5.41 3.84 -9.09
C ALA A 35 5.58 2.57 -8.25
N LEU A 36 6.75 2.39 -7.63
CA LEU A 36 6.94 1.43 -6.55
C LEU A 36 6.64 2.13 -5.22
N THR A 37 5.76 1.53 -4.42
CA THR A 37 5.18 2.16 -3.22
C THR A 37 5.18 1.20 -2.03
N ASP A 38 6.31 0.58 -1.76
CA ASP A 38 6.48 -0.36 -0.65
C ASP A 38 6.01 0.23 0.70
N HIS A 39 5.46 -0.60 1.58
CA HIS A 39 4.94 -0.19 2.88
C HIS A 39 6.03 0.37 3.80
N ASP A 40 5.96 1.67 4.11
CA ASP A 40 6.85 2.38 5.02
C ASP A 40 8.35 2.21 4.68
N GLU A 41 8.70 1.84 3.43
CA GLU A 41 10.04 1.48 3.00
C GLU A 41 10.36 2.02 1.59
N ILE A 42 11.62 2.40 1.39
CA ILE A 42 12.11 3.00 0.14
C ILE A 42 13.38 2.33 -0.41
N SER A 43 13.89 1.29 0.26
CA SER A 43 15.15 0.62 -0.15
C SER A 43 15.06 -0.04 -1.53
N GLY A 44 13.87 -0.46 -1.98
CA GLY A 44 13.65 -1.05 -3.30
C GLY A 44 13.71 -0.06 -4.47
N LEU A 45 13.59 1.26 -4.20
CA LEU A 45 13.46 2.28 -5.26
C LEU A 45 14.67 2.37 -6.19
N ALA A 46 15.89 2.25 -5.65
CA ALA A 46 17.11 2.38 -6.45
C ALA A 46 17.22 1.26 -7.49
N GLU A 47 16.94 0.02 -7.10
CA GLU A 47 16.94 -1.15 -7.98
C GLU A 47 15.82 -1.05 -9.03
N ALA A 48 14.60 -0.71 -8.60
CA ALA A 48 13.47 -0.55 -9.50
C ALA A 48 13.71 0.53 -10.55
N ARG A 49 14.27 1.69 -10.15
CA ARG A 49 14.60 2.81 -11.04
C ARG A 49 15.66 2.41 -12.07
N ALA A 50 16.71 1.71 -11.65
CA ALA A 50 17.74 1.22 -12.55
C ALA A 50 17.14 0.30 -13.62
N ARG A 51 16.29 -0.64 -13.20
CA ARG A 51 15.63 -1.58 -14.14
C ARG A 51 14.65 -0.88 -15.06
N ALA A 52 13.89 0.11 -14.56
CA ALA A 52 12.98 0.91 -15.38
C ALA A 52 13.72 1.68 -16.47
N ALA A 53 14.86 2.28 -16.15
CA ALA A 53 15.71 2.99 -17.12
C ALA A 53 16.22 2.05 -18.23
N GLU A 54 16.65 0.82 -17.92
CA GLU A 54 17.06 -0.19 -18.88
C GLU A 54 15.94 -0.57 -19.86
N LEU A 55 14.69 -0.57 -19.39
CA LEU A 55 13.51 -0.95 -20.16
C LEU A 55 12.80 0.22 -20.86
N GLY A 56 13.27 1.45 -20.63
CA GLY A 56 12.62 2.67 -21.15
C GLY A 56 11.26 2.94 -20.51
N LEU A 57 10.99 2.39 -19.31
CA LEU A 57 9.78 2.62 -18.55
C LEU A 57 9.98 3.85 -17.65
N ARG A 58 9.02 4.78 -17.65
CA ARG A 58 9.07 5.93 -16.75
C ARG A 58 8.79 5.48 -15.32
N PHE A 59 9.70 5.78 -14.40
CA PHE A 59 9.60 5.40 -12.99
C PHE A 59 9.29 6.60 -12.10
N VAL A 60 8.45 6.37 -11.11
CA VAL A 60 8.05 7.34 -10.08
C VAL A 60 8.45 6.79 -8.72
N ASP A 61 9.26 7.53 -7.99
CA ASP A 61 9.59 7.17 -6.62
C ASP A 61 8.39 7.36 -5.71
N GLY A 62 8.02 6.31 -5.00
CA GLY A 62 6.87 6.32 -4.12
C GLY A 62 7.09 5.56 -2.82
N VAL A 63 6.12 5.66 -1.94
CA VAL A 63 6.04 4.91 -0.68
C VAL A 63 4.58 4.82 -0.25
N GLU A 64 4.15 3.74 0.36
CA GLU A 64 2.85 3.66 1.03
C GLU A 64 3.03 3.77 2.54
N VAL A 65 2.60 4.90 3.11
CA VAL A 65 2.76 5.24 4.52
C VAL A 65 1.57 4.75 5.33
N SER A 66 1.84 4.00 6.41
CA SER A 66 0.84 3.52 7.35
C SER A 66 0.50 4.58 8.39
N ILE A 67 -0.79 4.94 8.53
CA ILE A 67 -1.29 5.86 9.55
C ILE A 67 -2.44 5.24 10.35
N SER A 68 -2.74 5.80 11.51
CA SER A 68 -3.91 5.49 12.33
C SER A 68 -4.88 6.67 12.36
N TRP A 69 -6.15 6.43 12.01
CA TRP A 69 -7.22 7.39 12.12
C TRP A 69 -8.51 6.71 12.57
N GLY A 70 -9.20 7.29 13.56
CA GLY A 70 -10.46 6.73 14.06
C GLY A 70 -10.36 5.28 14.59
N GLY A 71 -9.17 4.86 15.05
CA GLY A 71 -8.91 3.50 15.55
C GLY A 71 -8.68 2.45 14.46
N ILE A 72 -8.59 2.85 13.19
CA ILE A 72 -8.26 1.95 12.08
C ILE A 72 -6.94 2.35 11.41
N THR A 73 -6.32 1.39 10.73
CA THR A 73 -5.17 1.66 9.85
C THR A 73 -5.68 2.21 8.52
N ILE A 74 -5.11 3.32 8.08
CA ILE A 74 -5.29 3.91 6.75
C ILE A 74 -3.91 4.01 6.11
N HIS A 75 -3.84 3.87 4.80
CA HIS A 75 -2.61 4.03 4.04
C HIS A 75 -2.67 5.29 3.17
N VAL A 76 -1.54 5.95 3.06
CA VAL A 76 -1.36 7.13 2.20
C VAL A 76 -0.16 6.88 1.30
N VAL A 77 -0.38 6.82 0.00
CA VAL A 77 0.69 6.74 -0.99
C VAL A 77 1.31 8.13 -1.15
N GLY A 78 2.62 8.21 -1.01
CA GLY A 78 3.42 9.37 -1.40
C GLY A 78 4.02 9.14 -2.78
N LEU A 79 3.69 9.97 -3.76
CA LEU A 79 4.23 9.88 -5.13
C LEU A 79 5.23 11.02 -5.39
N ASN A 80 6.22 10.80 -6.25
CA ASN A 80 7.31 11.75 -6.53
C ASN A 80 8.10 12.18 -5.29
N ILE A 81 8.37 11.24 -4.38
CA ILE A 81 9.20 11.50 -3.21
C ILE A 81 10.69 11.60 -3.60
N ASP A 82 11.45 12.39 -2.83
CA ASP A 82 12.91 12.31 -2.82
C ASP A 82 13.37 11.28 -1.77
N PRO A 83 13.81 10.08 -2.19
CA PRO A 83 14.26 9.06 -1.25
C PRO A 83 15.54 9.43 -0.50
N GLY A 84 16.27 10.47 -0.94
CA GLY A 84 17.44 11.02 -0.24
C GLY A 84 17.09 11.94 0.92
N ASN A 85 15.82 12.34 1.06
CA ASN A 85 15.41 13.26 2.11
C ASN A 85 15.49 12.62 3.50
N LEU A 86 16.29 13.19 4.40
CA LEU A 86 16.52 12.63 5.75
C LEU A 86 15.27 12.66 6.63
N GLN A 87 14.42 13.65 6.49
CA GLN A 87 13.19 13.78 7.28
C GLN A 87 12.17 12.69 6.90
N LEU A 88 12.05 12.40 5.60
CA LEU A 88 11.27 11.27 5.09
C LEU A 88 11.81 9.95 5.65
N GLN A 89 13.12 9.70 5.53
CA GLN A 89 13.74 8.46 6.02
C GLN A 89 13.53 8.24 7.52
N GLN A 90 13.73 9.28 8.33
CA GLN A 90 13.52 9.25 9.79
C GLN A 90 12.03 8.99 10.12
N GLY A 91 11.11 9.65 9.41
CA GLY A 91 9.67 9.44 9.57
C GLY A 91 9.27 7.99 9.28
N LEU A 92 9.72 7.43 8.16
CA LEU A 92 9.45 6.02 7.80
C LEU A 92 10.07 5.06 8.81
N GLN A 93 11.28 5.33 9.30
CA GLN A 93 11.92 4.52 10.34
C GLN A 93 11.10 4.54 11.63
N ALA A 94 10.59 5.68 12.06
CA ALA A 94 9.74 5.79 13.24
C ALA A 94 8.43 5.00 13.08
N ILE A 95 7.81 5.04 11.90
CA ILE A 95 6.58 4.28 11.61
C ILE A 95 6.82 2.76 11.68
N ARG A 96 7.99 2.28 11.24
CA ARG A 96 8.34 0.85 11.32
C ARG A 96 8.56 0.34 12.75
N GLN A 97 8.80 1.23 13.72
CA GLN A 97 8.99 0.82 15.12
C GLN A 97 7.76 0.07 15.65
N GLY A 98 8.02 -1.00 16.41
CA GLY A 98 6.95 -1.82 17.00
C GLY A 98 6.40 -2.94 16.12
N ARG A 99 6.76 -3.03 14.82
CA ARG A 99 6.30 -4.13 13.94
C ARG A 99 6.73 -5.51 14.48
N THR A 100 7.98 -5.64 14.91
CA THR A 100 8.51 -6.89 15.49
C THR A 100 7.75 -7.30 16.76
N GLU A 101 7.53 -6.38 17.68
CA GLU A 101 6.79 -6.67 18.91
C GLU A 101 5.32 -7.00 18.63
N ARG A 102 4.72 -6.34 17.66
CA ARG A 102 3.38 -6.70 17.17
C ARG A 102 3.35 -8.11 16.60
N ALA A 103 4.33 -8.48 15.78
CA ALA A 103 4.43 -9.81 15.18
C ALA A 103 4.55 -10.92 16.24
N LYS A 104 5.35 -10.72 17.29
CA LYS A 104 5.43 -11.64 18.43
C LYS A 104 4.08 -11.85 19.10
N LYS A 105 3.31 -10.78 19.30
CA LYS A 105 1.95 -10.87 19.89
C LYS A 105 0.99 -11.61 18.95
N MET A 106 1.05 -11.30 17.65
CA MET A 106 0.24 -12.03 16.64
C MET A 106 0.52 -13.52 16.66
N ALA A 107 1.81 -13.92 16.72
CA ALA A 107 2.21 -15.31 16.78
C ALA A 107 1.75 -16.00 18.07
N ALA A 108 1.85 -15.32 19.20
CA ALA A 108 1.36 -15.84 20.46
C ALA A 108 -0.16 -16.07 20.45
N ASP A 109 -0.92 -15.16 19.83
CA ASP A 109 -2.38 -15.30 19.72
C ASP A 109 -2.78 -16.40 18.72
N LEU A 110 -2.05 -16.56 17.61
CA LEU A 110 -2.23 -17.68 16.68
C LEU A 110 -1.92 -19.03 17.35
N ALA A 111 -0.86 -19.09 18.15
CA ALA A 111 -0.52 -20.32 18.89
C ALA A 111 -1.63 -20.76 19.85
N ARG A 112 -2.33 -19.82 20.51
CA ARG A 112 -3.49 -20.12 21.40
C ARG A 112 -4.65 -20.79 20.67
N VAL A 113 -4.77 -20.59 19.36
CA VAL A 113 -5.80 -21.22 18.53
C VAL A 113 -5.26 -22.40 17.70
N GLY A 114 -4.13 -22.98 18.12
CA GLY A 114 -3.58 -24.21 17.53
C GLY A 114 -2.69 -24.00 16.31
N ILE A 115 -2.15 -22.78 16.12
CA ILE A 115 -1.26 -22.43 15.01
C ILE A 115 0.13 -22.04 15.56
N PRO A 116 0.95 -22.98 16.03
CA PRO A 116 2.30 -22.70 16.52
C PRO A 116 3.29 -22.42 15.40
N GLY A 117 4.46 -21.82 15.73
CA GLY A 117 5.56 -21.60 14.78
C GLY A 117 5.28 -20.53 13.73
N SER A 118 4.24 -19.72 13.95
CA SER A 118 3.82 -18.72 12.94
C SER A 118 4.75 -17.51 12.86
N LEU A 119 5.54 -17.21 13.89
CA LEU A 119 6.53 -16.13 13.85
C LEU A 119 7.68 -16.50 12.92
N GLU A 120 8.33 -17.62 13.17
CA GLU A 120 9.43 -18.15 12.39
C GLU A 120 8.98 -18.41 10.95
N GLY A 121 7.79 -18.98 10.78
CA GLY A 121 7.21 -19.24 9.47
C GLY A 121 6.88 -17.98 8.68
N ALA A 122 6.44 -16.91 9.34
CA ALA A 122 6.21 -15.63 8.69
C ALA A 122 7.54 -14.97 8.25
N TYR A 123 8.60 -15.10 9.06
CA TYR A 123 9.92 -14.55 8.74
C TYR A 123 10.57 -15.17 7.50
N VAL A 124 10.18 -16.37 7.08
CA VAL A 124 10.65 -16.99 5.82
C VAL A 124 10.35 -16.12 4.59
N TYR A 125 9.28 -15.31 4.67
CA TYR A 125 8.82 -14.44 3.58
C TYR A 125 9.29 -12.98 3.72
N VAL A 126 10.13 -12.66 4.71
CA VAL A 126 10.51 -11.28 5.03
C VAL A 126 11.95 -11.05 4.64
N GLU A 127 12.21 -10.19 3.66
CA GLU A 127 13.59 -9.78 3.34
C GLU A 127 14.12 -8.74 4.33
N ASN A 128 13.30 -7.73 4.67
CA ASN A 128 13.65 -6.74 5.69
C ASN A 128 12.96 -7.08 7.03
N PRO A 129 13.70 -7.57 8.06
CA PRO A 129 13.12 -8.00 9.35
C PRO A 129 12.27 -6.94 10.05
N ASN A 130 12.51 -5.65 9.75
CA ASN A 130 11.76 -4.54 10.35
C ASN A 130 10.38 -4.34 9.70
N LEU A 131 10.06 -5.09 8.63
CA LEU A 131 8.82 -4.97 7.86
C LEU A 131 7.87 -6.14 8.00
N ILE A 132 8.12 -7.04 8.95
CA ILE A 132 7.21 -8.14 9.21
C ILE A 132 5.77 -7.62 9.40
N GLY A 133 4.83 -8.17 8.65
CA GLY A 133 3.44 -7.74 8.59
C GLY A 133 2.46 -8.90 8.42
N ARG A 134 1.18 -8.57 8.38
CA ARG A 134 0.09 -9.57 8.28
C ARG A 134 0.17 -10.42 7.02
N THR A 135 0.62 -9.88 5.91
CA THR A 135 0.77 -10.60 4.63
C THR A 135 1.74 -11.78 4.78
N HIS A 136 2.85 -11.60 5.48
CA HIS A 136 3.82 -12.67 5.75
C HIS A 136 3.20 -13.80 6.60
N PHE A 137 2.42 -13.46 7.63
CA PHE A 137 1.64 -14.47 8.37
C PHE A 137 0.59 -15.15 7.50
N ALA A 138 -0.06 -14.42 6.58
CA ALA A 138 -1.02 -15.00 5.67
C ALA A 138 -0.38 -16.06 4.76
N ARG A 139 0.82 -15.78 4.22
CA ARG A 139 1.58 -16.75 3.41
C ARG A 139 1.95 -18.00 4.19
N PHE A 140 2.40 -17.84 5.44
CA PHE A 140 2.64 -18.98 6.33
C PHE A 140 1.39 -19.83 6.54
N LEU A 141 0.23 -19.21 6.78
CA LEU A 141 -1.03 -19.91 6.98
C LEU A 141 -1.45 -20.70 5.73
N VAL A 142 -1.21 -20.15 4.54
CA VAL A 142 -1.46 -20.83 3.26
C VAL A 142 -0.49 -21.99 3.06
N GLU A 143 0.82 -21.78 3.23
CA GLU A 143 1.84 -22.83 3.10
C GLU A 143 1.56 -24.03 4.01
N LYS A 144 1.20 -23.75 5.25
CA LYS A 144 0.85 -24.79 6.23
C LYS A 144 -0.57 -25.33 6.08
N ARG A 145 -1.30 -24.93 5.06
CA ARG A 145 -2.67 -25.39 4.73
C ARG A 145 -3.70 -25.15 5.83
N TYR A 146 -3.49 -24.13 6.68
CA TYR A 146 -4.54 -23.66 7.59
C TYR A 146 -5.68 -22.98 6.84
N VAL A 147 -5.39 -22.43 5.66
CA VAL A 147 -6.33 -21.80 4.73
C VAL A 147 -5.90 -22.06 3.28
N SER A 148 -6.82 -21.83 2.32
CA SER A 148 -6.57 -22.06 0.89
C SER A 148 -5.82 -20.95 0.19
N ASP A 149 -5.93 -19.71 0.68
CA ASP A 149 -5.40 -18.52 0.03
C ASP A 149 -5.22 -17.36 1.02
N VAL A 150 -4.48 -16.34 0.61
CA VAL A 150 -4.17 -15.15 1.42
C VAL A 150 -5.43 -14.42 1.86
N LYS A 151 -6.45 -14.31 1.00
CA LYS A 151 -7.73 -13.66 1.33
C LYS A 151 -8.42 -14.38 2.49
N SER A 152 -8.47 -15.70 2.45
CA SER A 152 -9.03 -16.53 3.52
C SER A 152 -8.23 -16.38 4.82
N ALA A 153 -6.89 -16.28 4.75
CA ALA A 153 -6.06 -16.02 5.91
C ALA A 153 -6.45 -14.72 6.62
N PHE A 154 -6.61 -13.64 5.85
CA PHE A 154 -7.09 -12.37 6.41
C PHE A 154 -8.47 -12.51 7.04
N GLN A 155 -9.43 -13.11 6.33
CA GLN A 155 -10.82 -13.24 6.80
C GLN A 155 -10.96 -14.06 8.09
N HIS A 156 -10.18 -15.13 8.23
CA HIS A 156 -10.31 -16.05 9.37
C HIS A 156 -9.39 -15.70 10.54
N TYR A 157 -8.24 -15.06 10.30
CA TYR A 157 -7.20 -14.90 11.32
C TYR A 157 -6.66 -13.49 11.52
N LEU A 158 -6.61 -12.61 10.50
CA LEU A 158 -5.72 -11.43 10.50
C LEU A 158 -6.43 -10.07 10.43
N VAL A 159 -7.76 -10.03 10.42
CA VAL A 159 -8.55 -8.78 10.50
C VAL A 159 -9.10 -8.57 11.91
N SER A 160 -9.59 -7.36 12.20
CA SER A 160 -10.15 -6.99 13.50
C SER A 160 -11.17 -8.02 14.00
N GLY A 161 -11.04 -8.42 15.26
CA GLY A 161 -11.86 -9.45 15.89
C GLY A 161 -11.44 -10.89 15.60
N LYS A 162 -10.32 -11.12 14.92
CA LYS A 162 -9.77 -12.45 14.62
C LYS A 162 -8.52 -12.75 15.46
N PRO A 163 -8.19 -14.06 15.70
CA PRO A 163 -7.15 -14.46 16.66
C PRO A 163 -5.77 -13.86 16.43
N GLY A 164 -5.32 -13.75 15.19
CA GLY A 164 -4.01 -13.20 14.86
C GLY A 164 -4.02 -11.67 14.63
N TYR A 165 -5.09 -10.96 14.97
CA TYR A 165 -5.15 -9.52 14.83
C TYR A 165 -4.69 -8.83 16.11
N VAL A 166 -3.60 -8.10 16.00
CA VAL A 166 -3.09 -7.22 17.08
C VAL A 166 -3.23 -5.77 16.63
N PRO A 167 -4.02 -4.94 17.36
CA PRO A 167 -4.09 -3.50 17.09
C PRO A 167 -2.69 -2.87 17.15
N HIS A 168 -2.45 -1.90 16.28
CA HIS A 168 -1.21 -1.14 16.28
C HIS A 168 -1.52 0.34 16.05
N GLN A 169 -0.83 1.20 16.78
CA GLN A 169 -0.88 2.63 16.59
C GLN A 169 0.26 3.01 15.64
N TRP A 170 -0.08 3.32 14.41
CA TRP A 170 0.84 3.90 13.43
C TRP A 170 1.02 5.40 13.67
N ALA A 171 1.73 6.07 12.78
CA ALA A 171 1.79 7.53 12.78
C ALA A 171 0.38 8.16 12.79
N THR A 172 0.25 9.38 13.28
CA THR A 172 -0.98 10.15 13.09
C THR A 172 -1.13 10.57 11.61
N LEU A 173 -2.35 10.97 11.20
CA LEU A 173 -2.56 11.54 9.86
C LEU A 173 -1.60 12.72 9.60
N ALA A 174 -1.46 13.62 10.57
CA ALA A 174 -0.57 14.79 10.45
C ALA A 174 0.90 14.39 10.25
N ASP A 175 1.40 13.42 11.03
CA ASP A 175 2.79 12.95 10.93
C ASP A 175 3.05 12.24 9.59
N GLY A 176 2.10 11.39 9.15
CA GLY A 176 2.21 10.70 7.85
C GLY A 176 2.24 11.67 6.67
N LEU A 177 1.35 12.67 6.67
CA LEU A 177 1.34 13.71 5.64
C LEU A 177 2.60 14.57 5.68
N ALA A 178 3.06 14.96 6.87
CA ALA A 178 4.29 15.72 7.04
C ALA A 178 5.52 14.94 6.53
N CYS A 179 5.57 13.63 6.79
CA CYS A 179 6.63 12.74 6.32
C CYS A 179 6.70 12.71 4.78
N ILE A 180 5.57 12.48 4.09
CA ILE A 180 5.51 12.46 2.62
C ILE A 180 5.89 13.84 2.04
N LYS A 181 5.35 14.92 2.59
CA LYS A 181 5.59 16.29 2.13
C LYS A 181 7.03 16.75 2.33
N ALA A 182 7.68 16.30 3.42
CA ALA A 182 9.10 16.56 3.64
C ALA A 182 9.97 16.01 2.50
N GLY A 183 9.63 14.84 1.98
CA GLY A 183 10.24 14.27 0.78
C GLY A 183 9.78 14.92 -0.54
N GLY A 184 9.02 16.02 -0.52
CA GLY A 184 8.48 16.65 -1.73
C GLY A 184 7.36 15.87 -2.41
N GLY A 185 6.89 14.79 -1.79
CA GLY A 185 5.91 13.88 -2.35
C GLY A 185 4.48 14.42 -2.35
N VAL A 186 3.67 13.87 -3.24
CA VAL A 186 2.22 14.14 -3.37
C VAL A 186 1.46 13.08 -2.56
N PRO A 187 0.78 13.44 -1.44
CA PRO A 187 0.02 12.49 -0.66
C PRO A 187 -1.29 12.09 -1.34
N VAL A 188 -1.52 10.79 -1.50
CA VAL A 188 -2.70 10.19 -2.14
C VAL A 188 -3.34 9.18 -1.19
N LEU A 189 -4.61 9.30 -0.87
CA LEU A 189 -5.34 8.30 -0.08
C LEU A 189 -5.40 6.98 -0.85
N ALA A 190 -4.82 5.93 -0.28
CA ALA A 190 -4.77 4.61 -0.89
C ALA A 190 -6.08 3.83 -0.71
N HIS A 191 -6.50 3.08 -1.72
CA HIS A 191 -7.61 2.10 -1.74
C HIS A 191 -8.76 2.37 -0.73
N PRO A 192 -9.43 3.54 -0.77
CA PRO A 192 -10.42 3.95 0.24
C PRO A 192 -11.59 2.98 0.42
N GLY A 193 -11.92 2.19 -0.59
CA GLY A 193 -12.97 1.17 -0.52
C GLY A 193 -12.67 -0.02 0.40
N ARG A 194 -11.44 -0.16 0.88
CA ARG A 194 -11.08 -1.17 1.89
C ARG A 194 -11.47 -0.78 3.31
N TYR A 195 -11.65 0.51 3.58
CA TYR A 195 -11.92 0.98 4.93
C TYR A 195 -13.40 0.83 5.27
N LYS A 196 -13.68 0.22 6.42
CA LYS A 196 -15.05 0.07 6.93
C LYS A 196 -15.49 1.39 7.58
N LEU A 197 -15.57 2.45 6.79
CA LEU A 197 -16.04 3.76 7.18
C LEU A 197 -17.45 4.00 6.64
N THR A 198 -18.30 4.64 7.45
CA THR A 198 -19.55 5.19 6.95
C THR A 198 -19.27 6.36 6.00
N ARG A 199 -20.23 6.75 5.18
CA ARG A 199 -20.10 7.93 4.30
C ARG A 199 -19.73 9.19 5.07
N SER A 200 -20.30 9.39 6.25
CA SER A 200 -20.00 10.56 7.11
C SER A 200 -18.55 10.50 7.62
N GLN A 201 -18.08 9.33 8.05
CA GLN A 201 -16.70 9.14 8.50
C GLN A 201 -15.69 9.34 7.36
N MET A 202 -15.97 8.80 6.16
CA MET A 202 -15.13 9.01 4.98
C MET A 202 -15.03 10.51 4.63
N ARG A 203 -16.15 11.24 4.61
CA ARG A 203 -16.15 12.69 4.37
C ARG A 203 -15.38 13.47 5.43
N LYS A 204 -15.53 13.10 6.70
CA LYS A 204 -14.76 13.69 7.79
C LYS A 204 -13.26 13.46 7.59
N PHE A 205 -12.88 12.21 7.29
CA PHE A 205 -11.48 11.87 7.00
C PHE A 205 -10.92 12.67 5.81
N LEU A 206 -11.67 12.75 4.69
CA LEU A 206 -11.25 13.48 3.49
C LEU A 206 -11.10 15.00 3.76
N GLY A 207 -11.95 15.58 4.61
CA GLY A 207 -11.78 16.96 5.07
C GLY A 207 -10.47 17.15 5.83
N GLU A 208 -10.24 16.35 6.87
CA GLU A 208 -8.99 16.40 7.67
C GLU A 208 -7.75 16.09 6.81
N PHE A 209 -7.84 15.14 5.89
CA PHE A 209 -6.78 14.79 4.93
C PHE A 209 -6.44 15.97 4.02
N LYS A 210 -7.45 16.60 3.44
CA LYS A 210 -7.28 17.79 2.57
C LYS A 210 -6.66 18.96 3.34
N ASP A 211 -7.19 19.27 4.54
CA ASP A 211 -6.69 20.34 5.40
C ASP A 211 -5.25 20.12 5.83
N GLY A 212 -4.83 18.85 6.04
CA GLY A 212 -3.45 18.45 6.31
C GLY A 212 -2.50 18.53 5.10
N GLY A 213 -3.04 18.76 3.91
CA GLY A 213 -2.30 18.84 2.65
C GLY A 213 -2.32 17.57 1.82
N GLY A 214 -3.27 16.66 2.08
CA GLY A 214 -3.58 15.56 1.20
C GLY A 214 -4.04 16.07 -0.17
N ALA A 215 -3.52 15.50 -1.24
CA ALA A 215 -3.67 16.04 -2.60
C ALA A 215 -4.48 15.14 -3.54
N GLY A 216 -4.47 13.83 -3.31
CA GLY A 216 -5.12 12.88 -4.21
C GLY A 216 -5.85 11.75 -3.51
N ILE A 217 -6.57 10.97 -4.29
CA ILE A 217 -7.31 9.78 -3.86
C ILE A 217 -7.24 8.71 -4.95
N GLU A 218 -7.02 7.46 -4.59
CA GLU A 218 -7.17 6.35 -5.53
C GLU A 218 -8.64 6.14 -5.89
N VAL A 219 -8.96 6.41 -7.14
CA VAL A 219 -10.28 6.14 -7.71
C VAL A 219 -10.32 4.73 -8.27
N ILE A 220 -9.30 4.34 -9.02
CA ILE A 220 -9.20 3.03 -9.65
C ILE A 220 -8.12 2.20 -8.95
N THR A 221 -8.54 1.12 -8.29
CA THR A 221 -7.63 0.12 -7.72
C THR A 221 -8.24 -1.28 -7.80
N SER A 222 -7.40 -2.31 -7.68
CA SER A 222 -7.84 -3.71 -7.81
C SER A 222 -8.88 -4.13 -6.77
N SER A 223 -8.92 -3.46 -5.64
CA SER A 223 -9.85 -3.76 -4.54
C SER A 223 -11.22 -3.09 -4.67
N HIS A 224 -11.37 -2.13 -5.56
CA HIS A 224 -12.63 -1.42 -5.78
C HIS A 224 -13.56 -2.17 -6.74
N THR A 225 -14.87 -2.01 -6.54
CA THR A 225 -15.91 -2.39 -7.50
C THR A 225 -16.16 -1.25 -8.51
N ALA A 226 -16.91 -1.52 -9.56
CA ALA A 226 -17.29 -0.50 -10.54
C ALA A 226 -18.10 0.64 -9.89
N GLU A 227 -18.96 0.34 -8.93
CA GLU A 227 -19.73 1.33 -8.16
C GLU A 227 -18.80 2.20 -7.30
N GLN A 228 -17.76 1.60 -6.71
CA GLN A 228 -16.75 2.34 -5.94
C GLN A 228 -15.88 3.23 -6.82
N PHE A 229 -15.62 2.87 -8.08
CA PHE A 229 -14.96 3.78 -9.03
C PHE A 229 -15.77 5.07 -9.21
N LEU A 230 -17.10 4.97 -9.34
CA LEU A 230 -17.98 6.13 -9.44
C LEU A 230 -18.07 6.90 -8.12
N GLU A 231 -18.19 6.21 -6.99
CA GLU A 231 -18.25 6.83 -5.66
C GLU A 231 -17.00 7.67 -5.38
N TYR A 232 -15.79 7.11 -5.61
CA TYR A 232 -14.54 7.83 -5.35
C TYR A 232 -14.22 8.89 -6.41
N ALA A 233 -14.72 8.76 -7.64
CA ALA A 233 -14.68 9.83 -8.62
C ALA A 233 -15.50 11.05 -8.18
N ILE A 234 -16.71 10.83 -7.66
CA ILE A 234 -17.58 11.90 -7.10
C ILE A 234 -16.87 12.56 -5.91
N LEU A 235 -16.31 11.79 -4.98
CA LEU A 235 -15.60 12.31 -3.82
C LEU A 235 -14.32 13.07 -4.22
N ALA A 236 -13.58 12.59 -5.22
CA ALA A 236 -12.42 13.31 -5.75
C ALA A 236 -12.80 14.71 -6.23
N ASN A 237 -13.85 14.81 -7.05
CA ASN A 237 -14.36 16.10 -7.55
C ASN A 237 -14.90 16.99 -6.43
N GLU A 238 -15.67 16.41 -5.50
CA GLU A 238 -16.30 17.17 -4.38
C GLU A 238 -15.26 17.81 -3.45
N PHE A 239 -14.20 17.06 -3.12
CA PHE A 239 -13.13 17.56 -2.25
C PHE A 239 -11.99 18.26 -3.01
N GLY A 240 -12.08 18.37 -4.35
CA GLY A 240 -11.02 18.93 -5.19
C GLY A 240 -9.71 18.16 -5.05
N LEU A 241 -9.79 16.83 -4.95
CA LEU A 241 -8.66 15.91 -4.91
C LEU A 241 -8.31 15.43 -6.31
N LEU A 242 -7.04 15.21 -6.57
CA LEU A 242 -6.55 14.60 -7.80
C LEU A 242 -6.88 13.11 -7.80
N ALA A 243 -7.23 12.56 -8.95
CA ALA A 243 -7.54 11.14 -9.09
C ALA A 243 -6.27 10.33 -9.38
N SER A 244 -6.09 9.23 -8.67
CA SER A 244 -5.01 8.26 -8.90
C SER A 244 -5.56 6.90 -9.29
N ARG A 245 -4.67 6.08 -9.88
CA ARG A 245 -4.91 4.65 -10.14
C ARG A 245 -3.67 3.84 -9.81
N GLY A 246 -3.87 2.67 -9.22
CA GLY A 246 -2.80 1.74 -8.89
C GLY A 246 -3.34 0.35 -8.61
N SER A 247 -2.65 -0.69 -9.06
CA SER A 247 -3.11 -2.07 -8.94
C SER A 247 -3.06 -2.58 -7.50
N ASP A 248 -2.21 -1.99 -6.67
CA ASP A 248 -1.89 -2.52 -5.35
C ASP A 248 -1.43 -3.99 -5.46
N PHE A 249 -0.58 -4.22 -6.46
CA PHE A 249 -0.07 -5.53 -6.79
C PHE A 249 0.98 -5.99 -5.78
N HIS A 250 0.76 -7.18 -5.20
CA HIS A 250 1.68 -7.82 -4.26
C HIS A 250 2.33 -9.08 -4.84
N GLY A 251 1.77 -9.65 -5.92
CA GLY A 251 2.38 -10.80 -6.54
C GLY A 251 1.42 -11.64 -7.38
N PRO A 252 1.99 -12.49 -8.25
CA PRO A 252 1.22 -13.46 -9.03
C PRO A 252 0.46 -14.43 -8.11
N GLY A 253 -0.83 -14.61 -8.37
CA GLY A 253 -1.69 -15.52 -7.59
C GLY A 253 -2.21 -14.93 -6.27
N GLU A 254 -1.64 -13.84 -5.76
CA GLU A 254 -2.15 -13.11 -4.59
C GLU A 254 -2.99 -11.89 -4.97
N SER A 255 -2.56 -11.15 -6.00
CA SER A 255 -3.26 -9.96 -6.47
C SER A 255 -4.37 -10.33 -7.45
N ARG A 256 -5.52 -9.68 -7.27
CA ARG A 256 -6.71 -9.90 -8.11
C ARG A 256 -6.52 -9.39 -9.54
N VAL A 257 -5.81 -8.27 -9.67
CA VAL A 257 -5.52 -7.61 -10.95
C VAL A 257 -4.01 -7.48 -11.08
N ASP A 258 -3.48 -7.80 -12.25
CA ASP A 258 -2.05 -7.68 -12.54
C ASP A 258 -1.66 -6.22 -12.84
N LEU A 259 -0.38 -5.93 -12.75
CA LEU A 259 0.19 -4.62 -13.10
C LEU A 259 -0.30 -4.15 -14.47
N GLY A 260 -0.72 -2.90 -14.55
CA GLY A 260 -1.17 -2.27 -15.78
C GLY A 260 -2.51 -2.76 -16.35
N LYS A 261 -3.22 -3.66 -15.68
CA LYS A 261 -4.49 -4.25 -16.16
C LYS A 261 -5.75 -3.57 -15.59
N LEU A 262 -5.60 -2.46 -14.93
CA LEU A 262 -6.72 -1.65 -14.44
C LEU A 262 -7.38 -0.85 -15.58
N PRO A 263 -8.68 -0.49 -15.48
CA PRO A 263 -9.31 0.46 -16.39
C PRO A 263 -8.68 1.85 -16.26
N ASN A 264 -8.86 2.68 -17.29
CA ASN A 264 -8.41 4.07 -17.24
C ASN A 264 -9.30 4.91 -16.32
N LEU A 265 -8.75 6.03 -15.82
CA LEU A 265 -9.54 7.06 -15.17
C LEU A 265 -10.57 7.67 -16.14
N ALA A 266 -11.73 8.06 -15.62
CA ALA A 266 -12.71 8.83 -16.39
C ALA A 266 -12.12 10.17 -16.85
N ALA A 267 -12.51 10.61 -18.04
CA ALA A 267 -11.90 11.78 -18.69
C ALA A 267 -12.18 13.12 -17.99
N ASP A 268 -13.20 13.17 -17.16
CA ASP A 268 -13.61 14.33 -16.36
C ASP A 268 -12.85 14.46 -15.02
N LEU A 269 -12.00 13.50 -14.68
CA LEU A 269 -11.17 13.54 -13.50
C LEU A 269 -9.82 14.19 -13.78
N LYS A 270 -9.38 15.06 -12.88
CA LYS A 270 -8.01 15.61 -12.92
C LYS A 270 -7.04 14.58 -12.35
N PRO A 271 -6.16 13.97 -13.16
CA PRO A 271 -5.27 12.92 -12.67
C PRO A 271 -4.12 13.50 -11.83
N VAL A 272 -3.57 12.70 -10.90
CA VAL A 272 -2.42 13.10 -10.05
C VAL A 272 -1.17 13.44 -10.88
N TRP A 273 -1.08 12.91 -12.08
CA TRP A 273 0.04 13.12 -13.02
C TRP A 273 -0.21 14.24 -14.06
N HIS A 274 -1.19 15.12 -13.84
CA HIS A 274 -1.58 16.14 -14.82
C HIS A 274 -0.47 17.16 -15.14
N ASP A 275 0.48 17.35 -14.23
CA ASP A 275 1.61 18.27 -14.37
C ASP A 275 2.98 17.54 -14.48
N TRP A 276 3.00 16.23 -14.77
CA TRP A 276 4.23 15.41 -14.81
C TRP A 276 4.91 15.40 -16.18
#